data_fca960b4cda4f0c7773b45b021846c8a
#
_entry.id   fca960b4cda4f0c7773b45b021846c8a
#
_cell.length_a   1.000
_cell.length_b   1.000
_cell.length_c   1.000
_cell.angle_alpha   90.00
_cell.angle_beta   90.00
_cell.angle_gamma   90.00
#
_symmetry.space_group_name_H-M   'P 1'
#
loop_
_entity.id
_entity.type
_entity.pdbx_description
1 polymer ?
#
loop_
_entity_poly.entity_id
_entity_poly.type
_entity_poly.pdbx_seq_one_letter_code
_entity_poly.pdbx_strand_id
1 'polypeptide(L)'
;MIDSYPRETVEFLAVTVKVDGVEVLEEVTFCVALSGARPGVFVAPSTLDGKIGVLITGLLPGYYVVWAKVTSNPEIPVINCGAFQVT
;
A
#
# COMPACT_ATOMS: atom_id res chain seq x y z
N MET A 1 1.63 -15.41 -0.24
CA MET A 1 0.20 -15.56 0.13
C MET A 1 -0.53 -14.26 -0.15
N ILE A 2 -1.73 -14.34 -0.69
CA ILE A 2 -2.57 -13.18 -0.98
C ILE A 2 -3.62 -13.07 0.12
N ASP A 3 -3.68 -11.93 0.80
CA ASP A 3 -4.75 -11.65 1.74
C ASP A 3 -6.06 -11.45 0.97
N SER A 4 -7.16 -11.85 1.55
CA SER A 4 -8.48 -11.79 0.93
C SER A 4 -9.45 -11.06 1.83
N TYR A 5 -10.19 -10.10 1.24
CA TYR A 5 -11.16 -9.28 1.96
C TYR A 5 -12.49 -9.27 1.23
N PRO A 6 -13.63 -9.40 1.96
CA PRO A 6 -14.94 -9.13 1.35
C PRO A 6 -15.04 -7.67 0.88
N ARG A 7 -15.86 -7.44 -0.14
CA ARG A 7 -15.99 -6.09 -0.73
C ARG A 7 -16.54 -5.05 0.26
N GLU A 8 -17.23 -5.48 1.31
CA GLU A 8 -17.78 -4.61 2.34
C GLU A 8 -16.76 -4.27 3.43
N THR A 9 -15.55 -4.78 3.30
CA THR A 9 -14.51 -4.60 4.31
C THR A 9 -14.09 -3.15 4.44
N VAL A 10 -13.97 -2.70 5.68
CA VAL A 10 -13.22 -1.50 6.04
C VAL A 10 -12.13 -1.96 7.00
N GLU A 11 -10.90 -2.00 6.55
CA GLU A 11 -9.81 -2.58 7.33
C GLU A 11 -8.50 -1.86 7.05
N PHE A 12 -7.69 -1.73 8.10
CA PHE A 12 -6.35 -1.17 7.99
C PHE A 12 -5.37 -2.28 7.64
N LEU A 13 -4.67 -2.12 6.52
CA LEU A 13 -3.60 -3.02 6.11
C LEU A 13 -2.27 -2.35 6.42
N ALA A 14 -1.58 -2.84 7.45
CA ALA A 14 -0.25 -2.35 7.80
C ALA A 14 0.75 -2.76 6.73
N VAL A 15 1.57 -1.82 6.28
CA VAL A 15 2.57 -2.05 5.24
C VAL A 15 3.94 -1.66 5.78
N THR A 16 4.88 -2.61 5.72
CA THR A 16 6.27 -2.34 6.06
C THR A 16 7.02 -1.96 4.81
N VAL A 17 7.58 -0.77 4.80
CA VAL A 17 8.38 -0.26 3.68
C VAL A 17 9.83 -0.19 4.10
N LYS A 18 10.71 -0.84 3.35
CA LYS A 18 12.15 -0.82 3.63
C LYS A 18 12.91 -0.29 2.43
N VAL A 19 13.90 0.54 2.72
CA VAL A 19 14.87 1.02 1.72
C VAL A 19 16.25 0.65 2.23
N ASP A 20 16.99 -0.13 1.46
CA ASP A 20 18.32 -0.64 1.84
C ASP A 20 18.32 -1.34 3.20
N GLY A 21 17.25 -2.11 3.47
CA GLY A 21 17.11 -2.87 4.70
C GLY A 21 16.65 -2.07 5.91
N VAL A 22 16.39 -0.78 5.76
CA VAL A 22 15.93 0.10 6.83
C VAL A 22 14.45 0.42 6.66
N GLU A 23 13.68 0.23 7.73
CA GLU A 23 12.25 0.56 7.71
C GLU A 23 12.05 2.08 7.62
N VAL A 24 11.15 2.49 6.72
CA VAL A 24 10.82 3.90 6.47
C VAL A 24 9.40 4.14 6.93
N LEU A 25 9.21 5.12 7.81
CA LEU A 25 7.90 5.51 8.34
C LEU A 25 7.47 6.90 7.91
N GLU A 26 8.39 7.70 7.38
CA GLU A 26 8.14 9.07 6.97
C GLU A 26 8.39 9.25 5.47
N GLU A 27 7.76 10.27 4.90
CA GLU A 27 7.90 10.59 3.47
C GLU A 27 7.48 9.44 2.56
N VAL A 28 6.51 8.64 3.03
CA VAL A 28 5.97 7.50 2.28
C VAL A 28 4.53 7.80 1.90
N THR A 29 4.20 7.57 0.64
CA THR A 29 2.82 7.60 0.16
C THR A 29 2.49 6.26 -0.48
N PHE A 30 1.20 5.92 -0.51
CA PHE A 30 0.74 4.63 -1.00
C PHE A 30 -0.25 4.79 -2.15
N CYS A 31 -0.25 3.80 -3.02
CA CYS A 31 -1.24 3.65 -4.08
C CYS A 31 -1.72 2.20 -4.11
N VAL A 32 -3.03 2.02 -4.16
CA VAL A 32 -3.65 0.70 -4.38
C VAL A 32 -4.13 0.68 -5.82
N ALA A 33 -3.64 -0.25 -6.60
CA ALA A 33 -3.98 -0.37 -8.01
C ALA A 33 -4.35 -1.81 -8.34
N LEU A 34 -5.15 -1.98 -9.40
CA LEU A 34 -5.45 -3.31 -9.92
C LEU A 34 -4.17 -4.02 -10.32
N SER A 35 -4.13 -5.33 -10.08
CA SER A 35 -2.99 -6.17 -10.48
C SER A 35 -2.76 -6.05 -11.99
N GLY A 36 -1.52 -5.81 -12.37
CA GLY A 36 -1.14 -5.59 -13.78
C GLY A 36 -1.27 -4.15 -14.25
N ALA A 37 -1.92 -3.28 -13.48
CA ALA A 37 -2.01 -1.87 -13.80
C ALA A 37 -0.81 -1.11 -13.24
N ARG A 38 -0.52 0.05 -13.82
CA ARG A 38 0.49 0.96 -13.27
C ARG A 38 -0.06 1.66 -12.04
N PRO A 39 0.81 2.00 -11.08
CA PRO A 39 0.39 2.84 -9.96
C PRO A 39 -0.15 4.18 -10.48
N GLY A 40 -1.22 4.63 -9.87
CA GLY A 40 -1.87 5.89 -10.20
C GLY A 40 -1.50 6.99 -9.22
N VAL A 41 -2.51 7.52 -8.52
CA VAL A 41 -2.31 8.61 -7.54
C VAL A 41 -1.85 8.03 -6.22
N PHE A 42 -0.75 8.56 -5.69
CA PHE A 42 -0.25 8.21 -4.36
C PHE A 42 -0.83 9.15 -3.33
N VAL A 43 -1.25 8.60 -2.21
CA VAL A 43 -1.91 9.34 -1.12
C VAL A 43 -1.17 9.15 0.19
N ALA A 44 -1.41 10.05 1.14
CA ALA A 44 -0.82 9.96 2.46
C ALA A 44 -1.20 8.63 3.13
N PRO A 45 -0.29 8.05 3.93
CA PRO A 45 -0.58 6.79 4.61
C PRO A 45 -1.62 6.98 5.71
N SER A 46 -2.37 5.92 5.98
CA SER A 46 -3.14 5.80 7.22
C SER A 46 -2.18 5.32 8.31
N THR A 47 -2.47 5.69 9.56
CA THR A 47 -1.65 5.27 10.69
C THR A 47 -2.52 4.61 11.76
N LEU A 48 -1.99 3.57 12.39
CA LEU A 48 -2.63 2.86 13.49
C LEU A 48 -1.56 2.22 14.35
N ASP A 49 -1.57 2.50 15.65
CA ASP A 49 -0.63 1.92 16.62
C ASP A 49 0.84 2.07 16.20
N GLY A 50 1.22 3.24 15.70
CA GLY A 50 2.58 3.54 15.27
C GLY A 50 3.00 2.90 13.95
N LYS A 51 2.06 2.25 13.24
CA LYS A 51 2.31 1.64 11.93
C LYS A 51 1.66 2.47 10.84
N ILE A 52 2.28 2.46 9.67
CA ILE A 52 1.70 3.07 8.47
C ILE A 52 1.13 1.99 7.56
N GLY A 53 0.19 2.37 6.74
CA GLY A 53 -0.43 1.44 5.79
C GLY A 53 -1.53 2.09 4.99
N VAL A 54 -2.40 1.24 4.45
CA VAL A 54 -3.54 1.68 3.64
C VAL A 54 -4.84 1.22 4.28
N LEU A 55 -5.89 2.01 4.09
CA LEU A 55 -7.23 1.63 4.51
C LEU A 55 -7.92 0.94 3.33
N ILE A 56 -8.30 -0.31 3.54
CA ILE A 56 -9.03 -1.09 2.53
C ILE A 56 -10.51 -0.81 2.70
N THR A 57 -11.09 -0.07 1.77
CA THR A 57 -12.50 0.26 1.79
C THR A 57 -12.99 0.66 0.40
N GLY A 58 -14.24 0.35 0.09
CA GLY A 58 -14.89 0.80 -1.14
C GLY A 58 -14.34 0.21 -2.43
N LEU A 59 -13.58 -0.88 -2.37
CA LEU A 59 -12.99 -1.50 -3.56
C LEU A 59 -13.95 -2.53 -4.16
N LEU A 60 -13.98 -2.57 -5.48
CA LEU A 60 -14.70 -3.60 -6.23
C LEU A 60 -13.95 -4.93 -6.16
N PRO A 61 -14.64 -6.08 -6.37
CA PRO A 61 -13.96 -7.38 -6.40
C PRO A 61 -12.83 -7.40 -7.43
N GLY A 62 -11.70 -7.97 -7.05
CA GLY A 62 -10.55 -8.09 -7.94
C GLY A 62 -9.26 -8.28 -7.16
N TYR A 63 -8.16 -8.34 -7.90
CA TYR A 63 -6.81 -8.44 -7.34
C TYR A 63 -6.15 -7.09 -7.39
N TYR A 64 -5.52 -6.70 -6.29
CA TYR A 64 -4.91 -5.39 -6.13
C TYR A 64 -3.47 -5.51 -5.66
N VAL A 65 -2.67 -4.51 -5.99
CA VAL A 65 -1.28 -4.39 -5.54
C VAL A 65 -1.14 -3.08 -4.78
N VAL A 66 -0.45 -3.13 -3.67
CA VAL A 66 -0.10 -1.94 -2.88
C VAL A 66 1.29 -1.47 -3.32
N TRP A 67 1.36 -0.24 -3.78
CA TRP A 67 2.60 0.43 -4.15
C TRP A 67 2.95 1.48 -3.12
N ALA A 68 4.23 1.59 -2.80
CA ALA A 68 4.73 2.67 -1.94
C ALA A 68 5.68 3.54 -2.74
N LYS A 69 5.58 4.85 -2.54
CA LYS A 69 6.54 5.80 -3.07
C LYS A 69 7.21 6.48 -1.88
N VAL A 70 8.53 6.35 -1.83
CA VAL A 70 9.33 6.96 -0.77
C VAL A 70 9.98 8.21 -1.33
N THR A 71 9.60 9.36 -0.79
CA THR A 71 10.15 10.64 -1.22
C THR A 71 11.40 10.92 -0.39
N SER A 72 12.52 10.34 -0.82
CA SER A 72 13.80 10.56 -0.17
C SER A 72 14.77 11.15 -1.17
N ASN A 73 15.74 11.88 -0.66
CA ASN A 73 16.75 12.54 -1.49
C ASN A 73 17.98 11.64 -1.59
N PRO A 74 18.56 11.40 -2.77
CA PRO A 74 18.20 12.01 -4.07
C PRO A 74 17.18 11.18 -4.89
N GLU A 75 16.83 9.98 -4.46
CA GLU A 75 16.01 9.06 -5.23
C GLU A 75 14.59 8.99 -4.69
N ILE A 76 13.64 8.67 -5.59
CA ILE A 76 12.24 8.49 -5.23
C ILE A 76 11.83 7.09 -5.70
N PRO A 77 12.16 6.04 -4.93
CA PRO A 77 11.80 4.69 -5.32
C PRO A 77 10.29 4.44 -5.21
N VAL A 78 9.79 3.64 -6.15
CA VAL A 78 8.41 3.13 -6.14
C VAL A 78 8.51 1.62 -5.95
N ILE A 79 7.88 1.12 -4.89
CA ILE A 79 8.09 -0.24 -4.41
C ILE A 79 6.76 -0.98 -4.41
N ASN A 80 6.76 -2.21 -4.95
CA ASN A 80 5.63 -3.13 -4.82
C ASN A 80 5.70 -3.74 -3.42
N CYS A 81 4.69 -3.45 -2.59
CA CYS A 81 4.63 -3.89 -1.21
C CYS A 81 3.78 -5.14 -1.00
N GLY A 82 3.25 -5.71 -2.06
CA GLY A 82 2.45 -6.91 -1.97
C GLY A 82 1.08 -6.78 -2.60
N ALA A 83 0.32 -7.86 -2.56
CA ALA A 83 -0.97 -7.95 -3.22
C ALA A 83 -2.04 -8.44 -2.26
N PHE A 84 -3.30 -8.12 -2.58
CA PHE A 84 -4.46 -8.65 -1.88
C PHE A 84 -5.62 -8.82 -2.84
N GLN A 85 -6.63 -9.56 -2.41
CA GLN A 85 -7.83 -9.82 -3.19
C GLN A 85 -9.05 -9.23 -2.47
N VAL A 86 -9.95 -8.63 -3.24
CA VAL A 86 -11.29 -8.26 -2.78
C VAL A 86 -12.28 -9.22 -3.44
N THR A 87 -13.11 -9.85 -2.64
CA THR A 87 -14.07 -10.86 -3.11
C THR A 87 -15.51 -10.36 -3.20
#